data_4a0392038ddc01842939e14eadf877ae
#
_entry.id   4a0392038ddc01842939e14eadf877ae
#
_cell.length_a   1.000
_cell.length_b   1.000
_cell.length_c   1.000
_cell.angle_alpha   90.00
_cell.angle_beta   90.00
_cell.angle_gamma   90.00
#
_symmetry.space_group_name_H-M   'P 1'
#
loop_
_entity.id
_entity.type
_entity.pdbx_description
1 polymer ?
#
loop_
_entity_poly.entity_id
_entity_poly.type
_entity_poly.pdbx_seq_one_letter_code
_entity_poly.pdbx_strand_id
1 'polypeptide(L)'
;MLFRSLHTHTRARVSYNAHPDASDGTPPDAVFTDPASPLSDGVSKTILPARLPSFPDYRWPAFLQGIIDYGNSPAQRDILLLGAATVLGSTLNKLVSFVYGRKHKYPCLQVFVTAPPASGKGALTWVRRLAEPIHNALLDTYREKIKTYRMEKTKWDTLGKEKANTPEPEQPQLKMLLIAGDNTGTGIQENLMDSGGVGLICETEADTVSTAIGGDHGHWSDLLRKCFDHDRLAYNRRTNHEYRECNVTFLCVLLSGTPAQIKPLKIGRAHV
;
A
#
# COMPACT_ATOMS: atom_id res chain seq x y z
N MET A 1 -2.89 -4.10 7.59
CA MET A 1 -3.23 -2.70 7.35
C MET A 1 -2.95 -1.93 8.62
N LEU A 2 -1.98 -1.02 8.59
CA LEU A 2 -1.61 -0.20 9.74
C LEU A 2 -2.28 1.17 9.59
N PHE A 3 -3.22 1.48 10.48
CA PHE A 3 -3.82 2.80 10.58
C PHE A 3 -3.12 3.58 11.67
N ARG A 4 -2.60 4.75 11.35
CA ARG A 4 -2.10 5.70 12.33
C ARG A 4 -2.92 6.96 12.26
N SER A 5 -3.67 7.25 13.32
CA SER A 5 -4.39 8.51 13.51
C SER A 5 -3.59 9.44 14.41
N LEU A 6 -3.37 10.65 13.98
CA LEU A 6 -2.79 11.71 14.82
C LEU A 6 -3.80 12.32 15.79
N HIS A 7 -5.09 11.99 15.67
CA HIS A 7 -6.14 12.32 16.62
C HIS A 7 -7.28 11.28 16.56
N THR A 8 -7.67 10.78 17.72
CA THR A 8 -8.82 9.94 18.09
C THR A 8 -8.77 8.45 17.77
N HIS A 9 -8.74 7.68 18.85
CA HIS A 9 -9.24 6.31 19.05
C HIS A 9 -9.24 5.34 17.86
N THR A 10 -8.13 4.68 17.61
CA THR A 10 -8.14 3.30 17.13
C THR A 10 -6.88 2.60 17.65
N ARG A 11 -7.06 1.56 18.43
CA ARG A 11 -5.97 0.71 18.92
C ARG A 11 -5.34 -0.02 17.75
N ALA A 12 -4.16 0.37 17.34
CA ALA A 12 -3.28 -0.48 16.55
C ALA A 12 -2.44 -1.33 17.51
N ARG A 13 -2.64 -2.63 17.50
CA ARG A 13 -1.81 -3.58 18.25
C ARG A 13 -0.61 -3.93 17.38
N VAL A 14 0.54 -3.39 17.72
CA VAL A 14 1.82 -3.84 17.16
C VAL A 14 2.37 -4.89 18.13
N SER A 15 2.35 -6.16 17.74
CA SER A 15 3.04 -7.21 18.47
C SER A 15 4.46 -7.34 17.93
N TYR A 16 5.43 -7.02 18.75
CA TYR A 16 6.83 -7.36 18.52
C TYR A 16 7.11 -8.76 19.03
N ASN A 17 7.56 -9.66 18.17
CA ASN A 17 8.24 -10.86 18.63
C ASN A 17 9.71 -10.54 18.78
N ALA A 18 10.18 -10.48 20.03
CA ALA A 18 11.58 -10.41 20.37
C ALA A 18 12.27 -11.74 20.07
N HIS A 19 13.54 -11.67 19.73
CA HIS A 19 14.47 -12.78 19.54
C HIS A 19 14.44 -13.74 20.74
N PRO A 20 14.61 -15.05 20.55
CA PRO A 20 14.63 -16.02 21.63
C PRO A 20 16.07 -16.14 22.20
N ASP A 21 16.44 -15.22 23.07
CA ASP A 21 17.54 -15.42 24.03
C ASP A 21 17.45 -14.37 25.13
N ALA A 22 16.60 -14.61 26.10
CA ALA A 22 16.72 -14.07 27.46
C ALA A 22 15.86 -14.92 28.39
N SER A 23 16.54 -15.50 29.32
CA SER A 23 16.07 -16.35 30.39
C SER A 23 14.96 -15.74 31.24
N ASP A 24 13.96 -16.60 31.47
CA ASP A 24 13.17 -16.76 32.68
C ASP A 24 12.68 -15.49 33.41
N GLY A 25 11.43 -15.17 33.17
CA GLY A 25 10.67 -14.18 33.91
C GLY A 25 9.20 -14.24 33.52
N THR A 26 8.44 -15.09 34.20
CA THR A 26 7.00 -15.26 34.07
C THR A 26 6.28 -13.92 34.29
N PRO A 27 5.48 -13.41 33.34
CA PRO A 27 4.61 -12.27 33.62
C PRO A 27 3.35 -12.74 34.35
N PRO A 28 2.80 -11.92 35.28
CA PRO A 28 1.63 -12.28 36.06
C PRO A 28 0.37 -12.37 35.18
N ASP A 29 -0.48 -13.32 35.53
CA ASP A 29 -1.75 -13.67 34.94
C ASP A 29 -2.65 -12.44 34.69
N ALA A 30 -2.99 -12.19 33.44
CA ALA A 30 -4.05 -11.25 33.08
C ALA A 30 -5.40 -11.93 33.23
N VAL A 31 -6.08 -11.61 34.32
CA VAL A 31 -7.48 -12.03 34.59
C VAL A 31 -8.39 -11.34 33.56
N PHE A 32 -8.96 -12.14 32.67
CA PHE A 32 -10.08 -11.71 31.83
C PHE A 32 -11.35 -11.68 32.70
N THR A 33 -11.90 -10.49 32.97
CA THR A 33 -13.24 -10.30 33.49
C THR A 33 -14.18 -9.93 32.37
N ASP A 34 -15.25 -10.75 32.25
CA ASP A 34 -16.38 -10.58 31.34
C ASP A 34 -17.19 -9.31 31.70
N PRO A 35 -17.56 -8.45 30.74
CA PRO A 35 -18.37 -7.28 31.02
C PRO A 35 -19.84 -7.54 30.76
N ALA A 36 -20.51 -8.10 31.76
CA ALA A 36 -21.98 -8.09 31.81
C ALA A 36 -22.43 -7.51 33.14
N SER A 37 -22.69 -6.22 33.22
CA SER A 37 -23.58 -5.61 34.21
C SER A 37 -23.99 -4.17 33.82
N PRO A 38 -25.22 -3.73 34.18
CA PRO A 38 -25.91 -2.67 33.50
C PRO A 38 -25.55 -1.28 34.00
N LEU A 39 -25.81 -0.33 33.11
CA LEU A 39 -25.77 1.10 33.22
C LEU A 39 -26.17 1.69 34.60
N SER A 40 -25.27 2.43 35.22
CA SER A 40 -25.60 3.44 36.22
C SER A 40 -25.06 4.81 35.75
N ASP A 41 -25.96 5.78 35.84
CA ASP A 41 -25.80 7.14 35.40
C ASP A 41 -24.61 7.90 35.98
N GLY A 42 -24.03 8.75 35.14
CA GLY A 42 -23.53 10.05 35.54
C GLY A 42 -22.16 10.13 36.18
N VAL A 43 -21.09 9.87 35.46
CA VAL A 43 -19.84 10.64 35.59
C VAL A 43 -19.20 10.73 34.19
N SER A 44 -19.19 11.90 33.61
CA SER A 44 -18.37 12.21 32.43
C SER A 44 -16.91 12.04 32.84
N LYS A 45 -16.38 10.83 32.68
CA LYS A 45 -14.94 10.59 32.73
C LYS A 45 -14.35 11.33 31.52
N THR A 46 -13.71 12.46 31.77
CA THR A 46 -12.78 13.06 30.82
C THR A 46 -11.72 12.02 30.52
N ILE A 47 -11.94 11.25 29.44
CA ILE A 47 -10.96 10.30 28.95
C ILE A 47 -9.80 11.16 28.41
N LEU A 48 -8.74 11.28 29.19
CA LEU A 48 -7.48 11.85 28.71
C LEU A 48 -7.15 11.14 27.39
N PRO A 49 -6.87 11.88 26.31
CA PRO A 49 -6.53 11.27 25.05
C PRO A 49 -5.35 10.33 25.27
N ALA A 50 -5.56 9.05 25.02
CA ALA A 50 -4.49 8.06 25.10
C ALA A 50 -3.34 8.54 24.21
N ARG A 51 -2.15 8.71 24.80
CA ARG A 51 -0.95 9.14 24.05
C ARG A 51 -0.71 8.11 22.94
N LEU A 52 -0.73 8.56 21.71
CA LEU A 52 -0.44 7.69 20.58
C LEU A 52 0.96 7.10 20.71
N PRO A 53 1.14 5.82 20.43
CA PRO A 53 2.46 5.22 20.44
C PRO A 53 3.35 5.91 19.40
N SER A 54 4.59 6.20 19.77
CA SER A 54 5.65 6.67 18.88
C SER A 54 6.63 5.53 18.60
N PHE A 55 7.39 5.63 17.51
CA PHE A 55 8.51 4.74 17.34
C PHE A 55 9.53 4.97 18.47
N PRO A 56 10.19 3.89 18.93
CA PRO A 56 11.22 4.01 19.98
C PRO A 56 12.40 4.83 19.46
N ASP A 57 13.15 5.41 20.39
CA ASP A 57 14.46 5.99 20.10
C ASP A 57 15.38 4.86 19.62
N TYR A 58 15.68 4.87 18.34
CA TYR A 58 16.52 3.87 17.70
C TYR A 58 17.47 4.57 16.73
N ARG A 59 18.70 4.12 16.68
CA ARG A 59 19.67 4.60 15.69
C ARG A 59 19.39 3.91 14.36
N TRP A 60 18.64 4.57 13.52
CA TRP A 60 18.31 4.07 12.19
C TRP A 60 19.55 4.05 11.27
N PRO A 61 19.60 3.16 10.27
CA PRO A 61 20.61 3.25 9.22
C PRO A 61 20.67 4.66 8.64
N ALA A 62 21.87 5.13 8.28
CA ALA A 62 22.11 6.52 7.88
C ALA A 62 21.15 7.04 6.81
N PHE A 63 20.78 6.20 5.84
CA PHE A 63 19.81 6.54 4.80
C PHE A 63 18.41 6.86 5.38
N LEU A 64 17.91 6.02 6.28
CA LEU A 64 16.60 6.25 6.91
C LEU A 64 16.67 7.43 7.90
N GLN A 65 17.77 7.54 8.62
CA GLN A 65 17.99 8.66 9.55
C GLN A 65 17.93 9.99 8.80
N GLY A 66 18.58 10.09 7.63
CA GLY A 66 18.52 11.28 6.79
C GLY A 66 17.11 11.67 6.37
N ILE A 67 16.22 10.69 6.11
CA ILE A 67 14.81 10.95 5.79
C ILE A 67 14.04 11.43 7.03
N ILE A 68 14.26 10.78 8.18
CA ILE A 68 13.57 11.08 9.45
C ILE A 68 13.92 12.49 9.92
N ASP A 69 15.15 12.92 9.74
CA ASP A 69 15.65 14.22 10.19
C ASP A 69 15.00 15.42 9.47
N TYR A 70 14.33 15.19 8.34
CA TYR A 70 13.47 16.21 7.72
C TYR A 70 12.19 16.50 8.52
N GLY A 71 11.85 15.66 9.50
CA GLY A 71 10.65 15.86 10.33
C GLY A 71 10.87 16.92 11.41
N ASN A 72 10.03 17.97 11.40
CA ASN A 72 10.07 19.09 12.37
C ASN A 72 9.45 18.75 13.72
N SER A 73 8.83 17.59 13.88
CA SER A 73 8.24 17.10 15.12
C SER A 73 8.38 15.58 15.24
N PRO A 74 8.29 15.02 16.46
CA PRO A 74 8.30 13.57 16.66
C PRO A 74 7.26 12.85 15.80
N ALA A 75 6.03 13.39 15.71
CA ALA A 75 4.97 12.82 14.89
C ALA A 75 5.32 12.85 13.39
N GLN A 76 5.93 13.93 12.90
CA GLN A 76 6.40 13.99 11.52
C GLN A 76 7.52 12.99 11.24
N ARG A 77 8.46 12.82 12.15
CA ARG A 77 9.53 11.83 12.02
C ARG A 77 8.98 10.42 11.91
N ASP A 78 7.98 10.11 12.73
CA ASP A 78 7.32 8.81 12.70
C ASP A 78 6.60 8.53 11.38
N ILE A 79 5.87 9.53 10.82
CA ILE A 79 5.19 9.33 9.54
C ILE A 79 6.18 9.27 8.37
N LEU A 80 7.30 10.00 8.43
CA LEU A 80 8.37 9.89 7.44
C LEU A 80 9.02 8.50 7.46
N LEU A 81 9.31 7.97 8.64
CA LEU A 81 9.85 6.61 8.78
C LEU A 81 8.88 5.57 8.22
N LEU A 82 7.60 5.64 8.61
CA LEU A 82 6.59 4.71 8.16
C LEU A 82 6.35 4.81 6.64
N GLY A 83 6.33 6.04 6.13
CA GLY A 83 6.24 6.31 4.70
C GLY A 83 7.43 5.76 3.92
N ALA A 84 8.66 6.01 4.41
CA ALA A 84 9.88 5.50 3.80
C ALA A 84 9.89 3.96 3.78
N ALA A 85 9.53 3.31 4.89
CA ALA A 85 9.41 1.86 4.95
C ALA A 85 8.39 1.32 3.94
N THR A 86 7.26 2.01 3.74
CA THR A 86 6.24 1.62 2.76
C THR A 86 6.76 1.74 1.32
N VAL A 87 7.38 2.87 0.99
CA VAL A 87 7.90 3.11 -0.37
C VAL A 87 9.07 2.19 -0.69
N LEU A 88 10.02 2.03 0.22
CA LEU A 88 11.14 1.09 0.05
C LEU A 88 10.64 -0.35 -0.04
N GLY A 89 9.65 -0.72 0.77
CA GLY A 89 9.02 -2.04 0.70
C GLY A 89 8.49 -2.36 -0.69
N SER A 90 7.95 -1.38 -1.42
CA SER A 90 7.49 -1.58 -2.79
C SER A 90 8.60 -1.91 -3.79
N THR A 91 9.85 -1.57 -3.48
CA THR A 91 11.02 -1.83 -4.33
C THR A 91 11.79 -3.08 -3.93
N LEU A 92 11.62 -3.55 -2.69
CA LEU A 92 12.35 -4.69 -2.10
C LEU A 92 11.53 -5.99 -2.11
N ASN A 93 10.32 -5.97 -2.62
CA ASN A 93 9.32 -7.03 -2.50
C ASN A 93 9.76 -8.44 -2.94
N LYS A 94 10.64 -8.55 -3.93
CA LYS A 94 11.15 -9.85 -4.41
C LYS A 94 12.55 -10.18 -3.88
N LEU A 95 13.18 -9.24 -3.19
CA LEU A 95 14.54 -9.37 -2.68
C LEU A 95 14.58 -9.83 -1.23
N VAL A 96 13.53 -9.48 -0.46
CA VAL A 96 13.45 -9.74 0.98
C VAL A 96 12.11 -10.41 1.29
N SER A 97 12.16 -11.46 2.09
CA SER A 97 10.96 -12.10 2.66
C SER A 97 11.24 -12.56 4.08
N PHE A 98 10.17 -12.78 4.85
CA PHE A 98 10.25 -13.37 6.19
C PHE A 98 9.12 -14.39 6.35
N VAL A 99 9.29 -15.33 7.28
CA VAL A 99 8.28 -16.35 7.55
C VAL A 99 7.43 -15.90 8.73
N TYR A 100 6.12 -15.85 8.54
CA TYR A 100 5.15 -15.58 9.59
C TYR A 100 3.96 -16.53 9.44
N GLY A 101 3.62 -17.26 10.50
CA GLY A 101 2.50 -18.20 10.47
C GLY A 101 2.64 -19.27 9.37
N ARG A 102 3.83 -19.79 9.09
CA ARG A 102 4.14 -20.76 8.02
C ARG A 102 3.97 -20.21 6.60
N LYS A 103 3.76 -18.90 6.43
CA LYS A 103 3.67 -18.24 5.13
C LYS A 103 4.83 -17.29 4.93
N HIS A 104 5.32 -17.19 3.70
CA HIS A 104 6.23 -16.12 3.32
C HIS A 104 5.46 -14.81 3.26
N LYS A 105 5.98 -13.81 3.93
CA LYS A 105 5.51 -12.42 3.87
C LYS A 105 6.62 -11.54 3.34
N TYR A 106 6.23 -10.47 2.68
CA TYR A 106 7.12 -9.55 2.00
C TYR A 106 6.98 -8.15 2.58
N PRO A 107 7.93 -7.23 2.38
CA PRO A 107 7.90 -5.89 2.96
C PRO A 107 6.85 -4.99 2.32
N CYS A 108 5.62 -5.47 2.13
CA CYS A 108 4.51 -4.72 1.58
C CYS A 108 3.65 -4.17 2.70
N LEU A 109 3.58 -2.83 2.79
CA LEU A 109 2.76 -2.14 3.78
C LEU A 109 1.59 -1.44 3.09
N GLN A 110 0.44 -1.45 3.75
CA GLN A 110 -0.71 -0.63 3.41
C GLN A 110 -0.97 0.32 4.58
N VAL A 111 -0.63 1.58 4.37
CA VAL A 111 -0.58 2.62 5.41
C VAL A 111 -1.54 3.74 5.08
N PHE A 112 -2.31 4.15 6.07
CA PHE A 112 -3.12 5.35 6.02
C PHE A 112 -2.75 6.27 7.18
N VAL A 113 -2.29 7.49 6.85
CA VAL A 113 -1.96 8.53 7.83
C VAL A 113 -3.10 9.53 7.91
N THR A 114 -3.76 9.61 9.06
CA THR A 114 -4.81 10.62 9.29
C THR A 114 -4.32 11.71 10.21
N ALA A 115 -4.60 12.96 9.84
CA ALA A 115 -4.32 14.10 10.67
C ALA A 115 -5.22 15.29 10.29
N PRO A 116 -5.45 16.25 11.19
CA PRO A 116 -6.13 17.49 10.87
C PRO A 116 -5.46 18.23 9.70
N PRO A 117 -6.18 19.14 9.04
CA PRO A 117 -5.56 20.07 8.10
C PRO A 117 -4.36 20.80 8.73
N ALA A 118 -3.38 21.15 7.94
CA ALA A 118 -2.14 21.85 8.34
C ALA A 118 -1.29 21.15 9.43
N SER A 119 -1.47 19.85 9.67
CA SER A 119 -0.74 19.06 10.68
C SER A 119 0.66 18.59 10.25
N GLY A 120 1.11 18.98 9.06
CA GLY A 120 2.42 18.57 8.53
C GLY A 120 2.45 17.22 7.82
N LYS A 121 1.29 16.55 7.62
CA LYS A 121 1.22 15.28 6.89
C LYS A 121 1.70 15.34 5.44
N GLY A 122 1.71 16.55 4.84
CA GLY A 122 2.27 16.79 3.48
C GLY A 122 3.75 16.42 3.34
N ALA A 123 4.48 16.22 4.44
CA ALA A 123 5.86 15.72 4.42
C ALA A 123 5.97 14.36 3.70
N LEU A 124 4.89 13.56 3.60
CA LEU A 124 4.86 12.31 2.85
C LEU A 124 5.13 12.48 1.35
N THR A 125 4.93 13.67 0.79
CA THR A 125 5.32 13.98 -0.60
C THR A 125 6.82 13.75 -0.84
N TRP A 126 7.66 14.03 0.15
CA TRP A 126 9.11 13.80 0.05
C TRP A 126 9.45 12.32 -0.07
N VAL A 127 8.71 11.48 0.65
CA VAL A 127 8.94 10.03 0.66
C VAL A 127 8.57 9.41 -0.70
N ARG A 128 7.53 9.90 -1.36
CA ARG A 128 7.15 9.46 -2.71
C ARG A 128 8.30 9.58 -3.70
N ARG A 129 9.12 10.64 -3.58
CA ARG A 129 10.28 10.86 -4.46
C ARG A 129 11.29 9.72 -4.46
N LEU A 130 11.33 8.89 -3.42
CA LEU A 130 12.19 7.70 -3.38
C LEU A 130 11.81 6.66 -4.45
N ALA A 131 10.54 6.62 -4.86
CA ALA A 131 10.05 5.70 -5.90
C ALA A 131 10.17 6.27 -7.32
N GLU A 132 10.26 7.60 -7.48
CA GLU A 132 10.23 8.27 -8.79
C GLU A 132 11.35 7.82 -9.75
N PRO A 133 12.62 7.66 -9.32
CA PRO A 133 13.66 7.21 -10.23
C PRO A 133 13.38 5.84 -10.85
N ILE A 134 12.87 4.89 -10.06
CA ILE A 134 12.52 3.55 -10.52
C ILE A 134 11.30 3.63 -11.44
N HIS A 135 10.27 4.38 -11.05
CA HIS A 135 9.08 4.57 -11.86
C HIS A 135 9.41 5.18 -13.23
N ASN A 136 10.23 6.24 -13.25
CA ASN A 136 10.63 6.91 -14.47
C ASN A 136 11.45 6.00 -15.39
N ALA A 137 12.40 5.23 -14.84
CA ALA A 137 13.18 4.25 -15.61
C ALA A 137 12.30 3.18 -16.28
N LEU A 138 11.25 2.71 -15.58
CA LEU A 138 10.27 1.77 -16.15
C LEU A 138 9.48 2.42 -17.30
N LEU A 139 9.02 3.66 -17.11
CA LEU A 139 8.30 4.40 -18.16
C LEU A 139 9.19 4.70 -19.38
N ASP A 140 10.44 5.07 -19.17
CA ASP A 140 11.36 5.34 -20.27
C ASP A 140 11.62 4.07 -21.08
N THR A 141 11.83 2.94 -20.40
CA THR A 141 11.92 1.63 -21.06
C THR A 141 10.66 1.29 -21.87
N TYR A 142 9.48 1.60 -21.34
CA TYR A 142 8.23 1.41 -22.07
C TYR A 142 8.14 2.34 -23.29
N ARG A 143 8.49 3.63 -23.16
CA ARG A 143 8.47 4.62 -24.25
C ARG A 143 9.34 4.19 -25.42
N GLU A 144 10.50 3.62 -25.15
CA GLU A 144 11.38 3.08 -26.19
C GLU A 144 10.75 1.86 -26.88
N LYS A 145 10.26 0.91 -26.11
CA LYS A 145 9.61 -0.30 -26.63
C LYS A 145 8.37 -0.01 -27.46
N ILE A 146 7.53 0.91 -27.00
CA ILE A 146 6.28 1.25 -27.71
C ILE A 146 6.59 2.00 -29.03
N LYS A 147 7.68 2.76 -29.07
CA LYS A 147 8.16 3.40 -30.31
C LYS A 147 8.58 2.34 -31.32
N THR A 148 9.36 1.35 -30.91
CA THR A 148 9.79 0.22 -31.76
C THR A 148 8.59 -0.58 -32.25
N TYR A 149 7.70 -0.95 -31.34
CA TYR A 149 6.47 -1.65 -31.69
C TYR A 149 5.64 -0.92 -32.76
N ARG A 150 5.46 0.40 -32.61
CA ARG A 150 4.70 1.19 -33.59
C ARG A 150 5.32 1.15 -34.98
N MET A 151 6.65 1.21 -35.07
CA MET A 151 7.37 1.09 -36.35
C MET A 151 7.20 -0.32 -36.97
N GLU A 152 7.35 -1.35 -36.16
CA GLU A 152 7.19 -2.75 -36.57
C GLU A 152 5.75 -3.03 -36.98
N LYS A 153 4.79 -2.56 -36.21
CA LYS A 153 3.36 -2.71 -36.52
C LYS A 153 2.98 -2.01 -37.82
N THR A 154 3.49 -0.81 -38.06
CA THR A 154 3.26 -0.08 -39.32
C THR A 154 3.84 -0.87 -40.50
N LYS A 155 5.05 -1.42 -40.36
CA LYS A 155 5.65 -2.28 -41.42
C LYS A 155 4.81 -3.54 -41.64
N TRP A 156 4.41 -4.19 -40.55
CA TRP A 156 3.57 -5.39 -40.62
C TRP A 156 2.22 -5.11 -41.29
N ASP A 157 1.62 -3.95 -41.00
CA ASP A 157 0.33 -3.55 -41.61
C ASP A 157 0.42 -3.36 -43.13
N THR A 158 1.60 -3.08 -43.68
CA THR A 158 1.83 -2.91 -45.13
C THR A 158 2.14 -4.21 -45.89
N LEU A 159 2.35 -5.33 -45.18
CA LEU A 159 2.77 -6.62 -45.80
C LEU A 159 1.72 -7.27 -46.71
N GLY A 160 0.47 -6.84 -46.70
CA GLY A 160 -0.57 -7.39 -47.57
C GLY A 160 -0.75 -8.92 -47.33
N LYS A 161 -0.55 -9.72 -48.40
CA LYS A 161 -0.71 -11.20 -48.31
C LYS A 161 0.36 -11.89 -47.46
N GLU A 162 1.51 -11.28 -47.28
CA GLU A 162 2.60 -11.82 -46.47
C GLU A 162 2.31 -11.81 -44.96
N LYS A 163 1.28 -11.07 -44.54
CA LYS A 163 0.79 -11.10 -43.13
C LYS A 163 0.50 -12.54 -42.65
N ALA A 164 -0.01 -13.39 -43.53
CA ALA A 164 -0.33 -14.76 -43.17
C ALA A 164 0.90 -15.59 -42.69
N ASN A 165 2.09 -15.20 -43.14
CA ASN A 165 3.34 -15.90 -42.82
C ASN A 165 4.25 -15.13 -41.83
N THR A 166 3.83 -13.91 -41.42
CA THR A 166 4.62 -13.05 -40.55
C THR A 166 3.83 -12.80 -39.25
N PRO A 167 4.35 -13.18 -38.10
CA PRO A 167 3.67 -12.97 -36.82
C PRO A 167 3.46 -11.47 -36.60
N GLU A 168 2.31 -11.14 -36.03
CA GLU A 168 2.01 -9.76 -35.62
C GLU A 168 2.93 -9.37 -34.49
N PRO A 169 3.54 -8.14 -34.50
CA PRO A 169 4.33 -7.67 -33.39
C PRO A 169 3.51 -7.57 -32.10
N GLU A 170 4.09 -8.03 -31.00
CA GLU A 170 3.44 -7.96 -29.70
C GLU A 170 3.56 -6.58 -29.07
N GLN A 171 2.43 -6.06 -28.57
CA GLN A 171 2.42 -4.80 -27.87
C GLN A 171 3.15 -4.93 -26.51
N PRO A 172 4.11 -4.04 -26.20
CA PRO A 172 4.81 -4.08 -24.93
C PRO A 172 3.89 -3.76 -23.76
N GLN A 173 4.06 -4.48 -22.66
CA GLN A 173 3.34 -4.21 -21.42
C GLN A 173 3.80 -2.91 -20.77
N LEU A 174 2.84 -2.11 -20.27
CA LEU A 174 3.13 -0.88 -19.56
C LEU A 174 3.52 -1.19 -18.11
N LYS A 175 4.82 -1.36 -17.87
CA LYS A 175 5.35 -1.54 -16.52
C LYS A 175 5.50 -0.21 -15.81
N MET A 176 4.96 -0.11 -14.60
CA MET A 176 5.07 1.07 -13.75
C MET A 176 5.14 0.67 -12.27
N LEU A 177 5.76 1.49 -11.45
CA LEU A 177 5.78 1.30 -9.99
C LEU A 177 4.65 2.10 -9.33
N LEU A 178 4.54 3.40 -9.65
CA LEU A 178 3.51 4.29 -9.08
C LEU A 178 2.20 4.12 -9.86
N ILE A 179 1.17 3.65 -9.19
CA ILE A 179 -0.18 3.49 -9.72
C ILE A 179 -1.02 4.65 -9.18
N ALA A 180 -1.74 5.34 -10.06
CA ALA A 180 -2.59 6.47 -9.69
C ALA A 180 -3.76 6.01 -8.79
N GLY A 181 -4.07 6.80 -7.77
CA GLY A 181 -5.09 6.48 -6.78
C GLY A 181 -6.54 6.69 -7.26
N ASP A 182 -6.75 7.38 -8.37
CA ASP A 182 -8.05 7.56 -9.03
C ASP A 182 -8.41 6.42 -10.00
N ASN A 183 -7.58 5.38 -10.05
CA ASN A 183 -7.77 4.26 -10.94
C ASN A 183 -8.93 3.35 -10.48
N THR A 184 -9.56 2.65 -11.44
CA THR A 184 -10.53 1.60 -11.11
C THR A 184 -9.85 0.36 -10.53
N GLY A 185 -10.58 -0.47 -9.79
CA GLY A 185 -10.06 -1.74 -9.28
C GLY A 185 -9.51 -2.64 -10.39
N THR A 186 -10.19 -2.69 -11.54
CA THR A 186 -9.72 -3.42 -12.73
C THR A 186 -8.43 -2.81 -13.29
N GLY A 187 -8.35 -1.48 -13.39
CA GLY A 187 -7.15 -0.81 -13.87
C GLY A 187 -5.94 -1.06 -12.97
N ILE A 188 -6.12 -1.12 -11.65
CA ILE A 188 -5.04 -1.50 -10.72
C ILE A 188 -4.62 -2.95 -10.96
N GLN A 189 -5.57 -3.87 -11.15
CA GLN A 189 -5.25 -5.26 -11.45
C GLN A 189 -4.43 -5.40 -12.74
N GLU A 190 -4.79 -4.68 -13.79
CA GLU A 190 -4.04 -4.66 -15.06
C GLU A 190 -2.61 -4.13 -14.85
N ASN A 191 -2.47 -2.99 -14.16
CA ASN A 191 -1.16 -2.42 -13.85
C ASN A 191 -0.28 -3.38 -13.04
N LEU A 192 -0.86 -4.09 -12.06
CA LEU A 192 -0.14 -5.10 -11.30
C LEU A 192 0.30 -6.27 -12.20
N MET A 193 -0.58 -6.78 -13.05
CA MET A 193 -0.26 -7.87 -13.97
C MET A 193 0.84 -7.50 -14.95
N ASP A 194 0.79 -6.30 -15.53
CA ASP A 194 1.82 -5.77 -16.42
C ASP A 194 3.17 -5.59 -15.72
N SER A 195 3.13 -5.26 -14.44
CA SER A 195 4.32 -5.01 -13.60
C SER A 195 4.78 -6.24 -12.80
N GLY A 196 4.27 -7.45 -13.13
CA GLY A 196 4.64 -8.69 -12.45
C GLY A 196 4.23 -8.75 -10.98
N GLY A 197 3.09 -8.18 -10.65
CA GLY A 197 2.49 -8.13 -9.32
C GLY A 197 2.95 -6.96 -8.44
N VAL A 198 3.85 -6.12 -8.92
CA VAL A 198 4.46 -5.04 -8.13
C VAL A 198 3.75 -3.71 -8.37
N GLY A 199 3.46 -2.98 -7.29
CA GLY A 199 2.87 -1.64 -7.38
C GLY A 199 2.95 -0.85 -6.08
N LEU A 200 2.86 0.47 -6.22
CA LEU A 200 2.76 1.43 -5.12
C LEU A 200 1.68 2.45 -5.44
N ILE A 201 0.65 2.53 -4.60
CA ILE A 201 -0.29 3.65 -4.58
C ILE A 201 0.19 4.62 -3.51
N CYS A 202 0.52 5.85 -3.88
CA CYS A 202 1.03 6.86 -2.96
C CYS A 202 0.33 8.20 -3.21
N GLU A 203 -0.71 8.48 -2.40
CA GLU A 203 -1.52 9.70 -2.52
C GLU A 203 -1.52 10.48 -1.19
N THR A 204 -1.24 11.74 -1.30
CA THR A 204 -1.23 12.67 -0.16
C THR A 204 -2.61 13.23 0.17
N GLU A 205 -3.56 13.13 -0.76
CA GLU A 205 -4.96 13.51 -0.60
C GLU A 205 -5.85 12.28 -0.81
N ALA A 206 -6.38 11.74 0.28
CA ALA A 206 -7.17 10.50 0.26
C ALA A 206 -8.50 10.62 -0.51
N ASP A 207 -8.98 11.83 -0.79
CA ASP A 207 -10.21 12.06 -1.58
C ASP A 207 -10.11 11.45 -2.98
N THR A 208 -8.94 11.50 -3.59
CA THR A 208 -8.68 10.85 -4.89
C THR A 208 -9.05 9.37 -4.86
N VAL A 209 -8.56 8.67 -3.85
CA VAL A 209 -8.83 7.22 -3.68
C VAL A 209 -10.25 6.97 -3.19
N SER A 210 -10.79 7.82 -2.30
CA SER A 210 -12.14 7.62 -1.76
C SER A 210 -13.23 7.77 -2.83
N THR A 211 -13.01 8.64 -3.80
CA THR A 211 -13.90 8.80 -4.96
C THR A 211 -13.86 7.55 -5.84
N ALA A 212 -12.69 7.00 -6.12
CA ALA A 212 -12.54 5.77 -6.90
C ALA A 212 -13.20 4.57 -6.20
N ILE A 213 -13.00 4.41 -4.89
CA ILE A 213 -13.62 3.34 -4.10
C ILE A 213 -15.15 3.47 -4.07
N GLY A 214 -15.68 4.68 -3.94
CA GLY A 214 -17.13 4.93 -3.92
C GLY A 214 -17.83 4.61 -5.24
N GLY A 215 -17.13 4.77 -6.37
CA GLY A 215 -17.64 4.50 -7.71
C GLY A 215 -17.54 3.04 -8.16
N ASP A 216 -16.66 2.24 -7.57
CA ASP A 216 -16.28 0.90 -8.04
C ASP A 216 -16.95 -0.24 -7.27
N HIS A 217 -18.13 -0.04 -6.72
CA HIS A 217 -18.95 -1.07 -6.06
C HIS A 217 -18.19 -2.00 -5.07
N GLY A 218 -17.12 -1.53 -4.44
CA GLY A 218 -16.42 -2.26 -3.39
C GLY A 218 -15.29 -3.21 -3.85
N HIS A 219 -14.98 -3.29 -5.13
CA HIS A 219 -13.90 -4.15 -5.64
C HIS A 219 -12.51 -3.82 -5.09
N TRP A 220 -12.26 -2.54 -4.75
CA TRP A 220 -11.02 -2.10 -4.11
C TRP A 220 -10.74 -2.83 -2.79
N SER A 221 -11.76 -3.02 -1.95
CA SER A 221 -11.60 -3.65 -0.64
C SER A 221 -11.10 -5.09 -0.74
N ASP A 222 -11.64 -5.87 -1.68
CA ASP A 222 -11.21 -7.24 -1.93
C ASP A 222 -9.79 -7.27 -2.51
N LEU A 223 -9.53 -6.40 -3.49
CA LEU A 223 -8.22 -6.25 -4.13
C LEU A 223 -7.13 -5.92 -3.09
N LEU A 224 -7.35 -4.93 -2.23
CA LEU A 224 -6.37 -4.53 -1.22
C LEU A 224 -6.09 -5.65 -0.21
N ARG A 225 -7.11 -6.41 0.20
CA ARG A 225 -6.93 -7.56 1.11
C ARG A 225 -6.12 -8.66 0.45
N LYS A 226 -6.45 -9.04 -0.79
CA LYS A 226 -5.69 -10.04 -1.55
C LYS A 226 -4.23 -9.64 -1.71
N CYS A 227 -3.99 -8.37 -2.06
CA CYS A 227 -2.63 -7.86 -2.20
C CYS A 227 -1.87 -7.82 -0.86
N PHE A 228 -2.55 -7.55 0.25
CA PHE A 228 -1.95 -7.58 1.59
C PHE A 228 -1.50 -8.99 1.99
N ASP A 229 -2.28 -9.99 1.60
CA ASP A 229 -1.96 -11.40 1.85
C ASP A 229 -1.07 -12.04 0.80
N HIS A 230 -0.66 -11.27 -0.21
CA HIS A 230 0.11 -11.73 -1.38
C HIS A 230 -0.61 -12.79 -2.19
N ASP A 231 -1.94 -12.76 -2.17
CA ASP A 231 -2.77 -13.73 -2.86
C ASP A 231 -2.74 -13.53 -4.38
N ARG A 232 -3.13 -14.58 -5.09
CA ARG A 232 -3.29 -14.57 -6.53
C ARG A 232 -4.40 -13.62 -6.94
N LEU A 233 -4.13 -12.81 -7.98
CA LEU A 233 -5.13 -12.05 -8.72
C LEU A 233 -5.36 -12.71 -10.07
N ALA A 234 -6.61 -12.83 -10.48
CA ALA A 234 -6.99 -13.28 -11.81
C ALA A 234 -8.27 -12.59 -12.24
N TYR A 235 -8.39 -12.31 -13.52
CA TYR A 235 -9.64 -11.91 -14.13
C TYR A 235 -9.86 -12.63 -15.46
N ASN A 236 -11.13 -12.77 -15.83
CA ASN A 236 -11.54 -13.33 -17.09
C ASN A 236 -12.53 -12.36 -17.75
N ARG A 237 -12.16 -11.80 -18.90
CA ARG A 237 -13.02 -10.93 -19.70
C ARG A 237 -13.71 -11.74 -20.79
N ARG A 238 -15.02 -11.88 -20.69
CA ARG A 238 -15.83 -12.61 -21.68
C ARG A 238 -15.77 -11.99 -23.08
N THR A 239 -15.69 -10.64 -23.15
CA THR A 239 -15.71 -9.90 -24.40
C THR A 239 -14.59 -10.28 -25.36
N ASN A 240 -13.39 -10.52 -24.83
CA ASN A 240 -12.19 -10.81 -25.64
C ASN A 240 -11.63 -12.21 -25.37
N HIS A 241 -12.33 -13.05 -24.58
CA HIS A 241 -11.81 -14.31 -24.07
C HIS A 241 -10.43 -14.19 -23.41
N GLU A 242 -10.19 -13.02 -22.81
CA GLU A 242 -8.92 -12.68 -22.18
C GLU A 242 -8.88 -13.21 -20.75
N TYR A 243 -7.95 -14.09 -20.48
CA TYR A 243 -7.61 -14.51 -19.12
C TYR A 243 -6.23 -14.00 -18.76
N ARG A 244 -6.15 -13.29 -17.63
CA ARG A 244 -4.86 -12.82 -17.08
C ARG A 244 -4.78 -13.15 -15.59
N GLU A 245 -3.59 -13.46 -15.14
CA GLU A 245 -3.34 -13.77 -13.74
C GLU A 245 -1.97 -13.29 -13.27
N CYS A 246 -1.88 -13.07 -11.97
CA CYS A 246 -0.64 -12.85 -11.24
C CYS A 246 -0.67 -13.70 -9.98
N ASN A 247 0.28 -14.62 -9.83
CA ASN A 247 0.27 -15.62 -8.76
C ASN A 247 0.60 -15.04 -7.37
N VAL A 248 1.38 -13.96 -7.33
CA VAL A 248 1.80 -13.30 -6.08
C VAL A 248 1.77 -11.80 -6.31
N THR A 249 1.15 -11.07 -5.38
CA THR A 249 1.01 -9.61 -5.48
C THR A 249 1.81 -8.90 -4.41
N PHE A 250 2.34 -7.72 -4.77
CA PHE A 250 3.19 -6.87 -3.93
C PHE A 250 2.72 -5.42 -4.06
N LEU A 251 1.50 -5.12 -3.61
CA LEU A 251 0.94 -3.78 -3.64
C LEU A 251 1.16 -3.09 -2.30
N CYS A 252 2.04 -2.10 -2.30
CA CYS A 252 2.15 -1.15 -1.20
C CYS A 252 1.17 0.00 -1.38
N VAL A 253 0.64 0.52 -0.26
CA VAL A 253 -0.28 1.65 -0.26
C VAL A 253 0.12 2.64 0.82
N LEU A 254 0.33 3.88 0.43
CA LEU A 254 0.61 5.00 1.32
C LEU A 254 -0.38 6.12 1.04
N LEU A 255 -1.34 6.29 1.93
CA LEU A 255 -2.35 7.34 1.81
C LEU A 255 -2.26 8.30 2.99
N SER A 256 -2.55 9.57 2.75
CA SER A 256 -2.79 10.52 3.83
C SER A 256 -4.06 11.33 3.60
N GLY A 257 -4.71 11.72 4.69
CA GLY A 257 -5.94 12.47 4.61
C GLY A 257 -6.42 12.99 5.96
N THR A 258 -7.56 13.65 5.95
CA THR A 258 -8.23 14.08 7.17
C THR A 258 -9.09 12.94 7.76
N PRO A 259 -9.48 13.00 9.05
CA PRO A 259 -10.36 12.01 9.65
C PRO A 259 -11.70 11.83 8.92
N ALA A 260 -12.21 12.87 8.26
CA ALA A 260 -13.45 12.79 7.48
C ALA A 260 -13.29 11.93 6.21
N GLN A 261 -12.12 11.96 5.59
CA GLN A 261 -11.80 11.23 4.37
C GLN A 261 -11.59 9.72 4.60
N ILE A 262 -11.44 9.29 5.85
CA ILE A 262 -11.25 7.87 6.20
C ILE A 262 -12.56 7.07 6.12
N LYS A 263 -13.71 7.70 6.30
CA LYS A 263 -15.01 7.00 6.35
C LYS A 263 -15.31 6.20 5.08
N PRO A 264 -15.13 6.73 3.86
CA PRO A 264 -15.33 5.98 2.63
C PRO A 264 -14.33 4.84 2.45
N LEU A 265 -13.12 4.99 3.03
CA LEU A 265 -12.02 4.03 2.92
C LEU A 265 -12.12 2.88 3.92
N LYS A 266 -13.18 2.80 4.72
CA LYS A 266 -13.38 1.66 5.64
C LYS A 266 -13.48 0.35 4.86
N ILE A 267 -12.35 -0.31 4.74
CA ILE A 267 -12.19 -1.58 4.08
C ILE A 267 -12.63 -2.68 5.04
N GLY A 268 -13.77 -3.27 4.75
CA GLY A 268 -14.36 -4.31 5.56
C GLY A 268 -15.35 -3.78 6.61
N ARG A 269 -16.44 -4.50 6.81
CA ARG A 269 -17.39 -4.28 7.90
C ARG A 269 -16.78 -4.81 9.20
N ALA A 270 -15.78 -4.15 9.73
CA ALA A 270 -15.49 -4.30 11.13
C ALA A 270 -16.58 -3.52 11.87
N HIS A 271 -17.60 -4.22 12.34
CA HIS A 271 -18.46 -3.68 13.37
C HIS A 271 -17.58 -3.48 14.61
N VAL A 272 -17.30 -2.25 14.92
CA VAL A 272 -16.81 -1.84 16.24
C VAL A 272 -18.01 -1.47 17.05
#